data_c8ca96bf96ccba7f906e5550a628d3f1
#
_entry.id   c8ca96bf96ccba7f906e5550a628d3f1
#
_cell.length_a   1.000
_cell.length_b   1.000
_cell.length_c   1.000
_cell.angle_alpha   90.00
_cell.angle_beta   90.00
_cell.angle_gamma   90.00
#
_symmetry.space_group_name_H-M   'P 1'
#
loop_
_entity.id
_entity.type
_entity.pdbx_description
1 polymer ?
#
loop_
_entity_poly.entity_id
_entity_poly.type
_entity_poly.pdbx_seq_one_letter_code
_entity_poly.pdbx_strand_id
1 'polypeptide(L)'
;MQTSARPASGLGLLDSYTPLGGNQTRLYYALREAMPIIDAAIFKTVRLTGGFEVRCADERLQDRLDNFIRNVPVGGNQFGLESFISTYFEQLLTCGTAVGEMVTDSDGHIAALFNSPLENIELRRAADGVGVDIFSASCVGMPSPVRRPELVLLSVINPQPGEVCGCSMLKGLPFVSGI
;
A
#
# COMPACT_ATOMS: atom_id res chain seq x y z
N MET A 1 2.87 13.92 4.39
CA MET A 1 2.97 12.46 4.30
C MET A 1 3.31 11.90 5.68
N GLN A 2 2.46 11.07 6.22
CA GLN A 2 2.66 10.45 7.53
C GLN A 2 3.24 9.04 7.42
N THR A 3 3.23 8.45 6.23
CA THR A 3 3.69 7.08 5.94
C THR A 3 5.02 7.03 5.17
N SER A 4 5.68 8.16 4.96
CA SER A 4 6.94 8.26 4.19
C SER A 4 8.21 8.05 5.02
N ALA A 5 8.10 7.93 6.35
CA ALA A 5 9.24 7.75 7.23
C ALA A 5 9.90 6.37 7.00
N ARG A 6 11.22 6.32 6.95
CA ARG A 6 11.98 5.07 6.88
C ARG A 6 12.24 4.53 8.29
N PRO A 7 12.11 3.21 8.52
CA PRO A 7 12.49 2.63 9.78
C PRO A 7 14.00 2.83 10.02
N ALA A 8 14.37 3.26 11.21
CA ALA A 8 15.75 3.19 11.63
C ALA A 8 16.15 1.71 11.75
N SER A 9 17.28 1.33 11.16
CA SER A 9 17.87 0.00 11.32
C SER A 9 18.38 -0.15 12.76
N GLY A 10 17.49 -0.49 13.67
CA GLY A 10 17.79 -0.72 15.07
C GLY A 10 17.06 -1.98 15.55
N LEU A 11 17.78 -2.81 16.28
CA LEU A 11 17.28 -4.02 16.92
C LEU A 11 15.94 -3.75 17.64
N GLY A 12 14.84 -4.05 16.97
CA GLY A 12 13.51 -4.05 17.58
C GLY A 12 13.38 -5.24 18.52
N LEU A 13 13.51 -5.00 19.81
CA LEU A 13 13.24 -5.95 20.85
C LEU A 13 11.73 -6.25 20.92
N LEU A 14 11.38 -7.48 20.47
CA LEU A 14 10.46 -8.38 21.17
C LEU A 14 9.14 -7.77 21.68
N ASP A 15 8.18 -7.52 20.75
CA ASP A 15 6.76 -7.74 21.05
C ASP A 15 5.99 -7.76 19.73
N SER A 16 5.20 -8.83 19.52
CA SER A 16 4.15 -9.00 18.49
C SER A 16 4.21 -8.06 17.24
N TYR A 17 5.42 -7.76 16.83
CA TYR A 17 5.78 -6.82 15.78
C TYR A 17 5.77 -7.55 14.44
N THR A 18 4.84 -7.23 13.58
CA THR A 18 4.86 -7.70 12.20
C THR A 18 5.05 -6.49 11.28
N PRO A 19 6.30 -6.09 10.99
CA PRO A 19 6.54 -5.08 9.99
C PRO A 19 6.08 -5.61 8.64
N LEU A 20 5.27 -4.86 7.91
CA LEU A 20 4.82 -5.23 6.57
C LEU A 20 5.99 -5.40 5.59
N GLY A 21 7.11 -4.75 5.86
CA GLY A 21 8.34 -4.81 5.07
C GLY A 21 9.34 -5.89 5.49
N GLY A 22 8.87 -6.99 6.05
CA GLY A 22 9.73 -8.10 6.48
C GLY A 22 10.44 -8.85 5.35
N ASN A 23 11.22 -9.87 5.71
CA ASN A 23 11.95 -10.70 4.76
C ASN A 23 11.07 -11.31 3.66
N GLN A 24 9.81 -11.61 3.96
CA GLN A 24 8.86 -12.15 2.98
C GLN A 24 8.53 -11.14 1.88
N THR A 25 8.28 -9.88 2.22
CA THR A 25 8.00 -8.83 1.25
C THR A 25 9.18 -8.65 0.29
N ARG A 26 10.41 -8.62 0.82
CA ARG A 26 11.63 -8.55 0.02
C ARG A 26 11.79 -9.76 -0.89
N LEU A 27 11.48 -10.95 -0.39
CA LEU A 27 11.51 -12.17 -1.19
C LEU A 27 10.52 -12.09 -2.36
N TYR A 28 9.31 -11.61 -2.16
CA TYR A 28 8.32 -11.50 -3.23
C TYR A 28 8.75 -10.50 -4.33
N TYR A 29 9.35 -9.38 -3.95
CA TYR A 29 9.92 -8.45 -4.93
C TYR A 29 11.11 -9.07 -5.67
N ALA A 30 12.02 -9.76 -4.96
CA ALA A 30 13.13 -10.47 -5.58
C ALA A 30 12.67 -11.58 -6.55
N LEU A 31 11.58 -12.28 -6.23
CA LEU A 31 10.97 -13.26 -7.15
C LEU A 31 10.43 -12.61 -8.42
N ARG A 32 9.81 -11.44 -8.32
CA ARG A 32 9.36 -10.68 -9.50
C ARG A 32 10.54 -10.27 -10.39
N GLU A 33 11.62 -9.78 -9.79
CA GLU A 33 12.83 -9.38 -10.52
C GLU A 33 13.54 -10.59 -11.17
N ALA A 34 13.63 -11.72 -10.45
CA ALA A 34 14.32 -12.92 -10.94
C ALA A 34 13.52 -13.71 -11.97
N MET A 35 12.20 -13.63 -11.95
CA MET A 35 11.31 -14.44 -12.78
C MET A 35 10.34 -13.56 -13.60
N PRO A 36 10.71 -13.17 -14.83
CA PRO A 36 9.92 -12.25 -15.66
C PRO A 36 8.48 -12.70 -15.91
N ILE A 37 8.21 -14.01 -15.91
CA ILE A 37 6.85 -14.53 -16.09
C ILE A 37 5.94 -14.18 -14.92
N ILE A 38 6.48 -14.13 -13.69
CA ILE A 38 5.73 -13.74 -12.49
C ILE A 38 5.39 -12.25 -12.59
N ASP A 39 6.38 -11.43 -12.91
CA ASP A 39 6.19 -10.00 -13.08
C ASP A 39 5.16 -9.69 -14.18
N ALA A 40 5.29 -10.35 -15.34
CA ALA A 40 4.31 -10.24 -16.42
C ALA A 40 2.89 -10.66 -16.01
N ALA A 41 2.76 -11.70 -15.17
CA ALA A 41 1.46 -12.15 -14.68
C ALA A 41 0.82 -11.11 -13.75
N ILE A 42 1.59 -10.52 -12.83
CA ILE A 42 1.11 -9.44 -11.96
C ILE A 42 0.67 -8.24 -12.79
N PHE A 43 1.52 -7.75 -13.71
CA PHE A 43 1.18 -6.64 -14.60
C PHE A 43 -0.06 -6.91 -15.43
N LYS A 44 -0.18 -8.11 -15.99
CA LYS A 44 -1.36 -8.49 -16.77
C LYS A 44 -2.61 -8.49 -15.89
N THR A 45 -2.52 -8.99 -14.68
CA THR A 45 -3.66 -9.02 -13.74
C THR A 45 -4.09 -7.59 -13.39
N VAL A 46 -3.15 -6.70 -13.07
CA VAL A 46 -3.44 -5.28 -12.82
C VAL A 46 -4.13 -4.64 -14.02
N ARG A 47 -3.65 -4.89 -15.24
CA ARG A 47 -4.29 -4.35 -16.46
C ARG A 47 -5.66 -4.94 -16.72
N LEU A 48 -5.92 -6.18 -16.32
CA LEU A 48 -7.23 -6.82 -16.47
C LEU A 48 -8.27 -6.29 -15.47
N THR A 49 -7.86 -5.67 -14.37
CA THR A 49 -8.80 -4.95 -13.49
C THR A 49 -9.42 -3.76 -14.19
N GLY A 50 -8.84 -3.35 -15.31
CA GLY A 50 -9.41 -2.44 -16.29
C GLY A 50 -9.29 -0.97 -15.93
N GLY A 51 -9.56 -0.14 -16.92
CA GLY A 51 -9.82 1.27 -16.68
C GLY A 51 -11.14 1.42 -15.90
N PHE A 52 -11.22 2.43 -15.09
CA PHE A 52 -12.44 2.83 -14.39
C PHE A 52 -12.84 4.21 -14.86
N GLU A 53 -14.13 4.46 -14.88
CA GLU A 53 -14.68 5.77 -15.16
C GLU A 53 -15.32 6.30 -13.88
N VAL A 54 -14.98 7.50 -13.48
CA VAL A 54 -15.60 8.18 -12.35
C VAL A 54 -16.52 9.26 -12.88
N ARG A 55 -17.78 9.17 -12.53
CA ARG A 55 -18.80 10.14 -12.96
C ARG A 55 -19.30 10.94 -11.77
N CYS A 56 -19.44 12.24 -11.98
CA CYS A 56 -20.09 13.13 -11.05
C CYS A 56 -21.59 13.20 -11.35
N ALA A 57 -22.42 13.24 -10.30
CA ALA A 57 -23.86 13.44 -10.47
C ALA A 57 -24.19 14.86 -10.99
N ASP A 58 -23.32 15.85 -10.74
CA ASP A 58 -23.40 17.20 -11.30
C ASP A 58 -22.43 17.31 -12.49
N GLU A 59 -22.99 17.39 -13.69
CA GLU A 59 -22.24 17.53 -14.94
C GLU A 59 -21.29 18.74 -14.94
N ARG A 60 -21.63 19.81 -14.22
CA ARG A 60 -20.80 21.02 -14.13
C ARG A 60 -19.47 20.77 -13.40
N LEU A 61 -19.41 19.74 -12.58
CA LEU A 61 -18.23 19.36 -11.83
C LEU A 61 -17.42 18.27 -12.55
N GLN A 62 -17.96 17.67 -13.61
CA GLN A 62 -17.29 16.57 -14.32
C GLN A 62 -15.92 16.98 -14.86
N ASP A 63 -15.81 18.15 -15.49
CA ASP A 63 -14.53 18.64 -16.02
C ASP A 63 -13.47 18.81 -14.91
N ARG A 64 -13.89 19.29 -13.74
CA ARG A 64 -12.99 19.44 -12.58
C ARG A 64 -12.55 18.08 -12.04
N LEU A 65 -13.48 17.14 -11.97
CA LEU A 65 -13.20 15.76 -11.57
C LEU A 65 -12.23 15.08 -12.54
N ASP A 66 -12.48 15.19 -13.83
CA ASP A 66 -11.62 14.63 -14.88
C ASP A 66 -10.21 15.22 -14.84
N ASN A 67 -10.11 16.53 -14.61
CA ASN A 67 -8.83 17.19 -14.43
C ASN A 67 -8.10 16.68 -13.19
N PHE A 68 -8.79 16.51 -12.08
CA PHE A 68 -8.22 15.92 -10.86
C PHE A 68 -7.74 14.49 -11.11
N ILE A 69 -8.58 13.63 -11.70
CA ILE A 69 -8.25 12.22 -11.97
C ILE A 69 -6.99 12.09 -12.82
N ARG A 70 -6.81 12.98 -13.81
CA ARG A 70 -5.65 12.93 -14.72
C ARG A 70 -4.38 13.50 -14.08
N ASN A 71 -4.50 14.51 -13.26
CA ASN A 71 -3.36 15.34 -12.86
C ASN A 71 -3.01 15.28 -11.38
N VAL A 72 -3.77 14.54 -10.53
CA VAL A 72 -3.41 14.40 -9.12
C VAL A 72 -1.99 13.84 -8.99
N PRO A 73 -1.09 14.50 -8.24
CA PRO A 73 0.25 13.98 -7.98
C PRO A 73 0.19 12.66 -7.21
N VAL A 74 1.02 11.66 -7.61
CA VAL A 74 1.05 10.33 -6.97
C VAL A 74 2.37 10.07 -6.25
N GLY A 75 3.33 10.95 -6.44
CA GLY A 75 4.67 10.83 -5.89
C GLY A 75 5.72 10.72 -6.99
N GLY A 76 6.93 11.21 -6.71
CA GLY A 76 7.96 11.34 -7.72
C GLY A 76 7.49 12.18 -8.90
N ASN A 77 7.56 11.60 -10.10
CA ASN A 77 7.10 12.22 -11.35
C ASN A 77 5.83 11.57 -11.91
N GLN A 78 5.04 10.87 -11.05
CA GLN A 78 3.82 10.19 -11.48
C GLN A 78 2.59 11.06 -11.17
N PHE A 79 1.63 11.00 -12.09
CA PHE A 79 0.37 11.72 -11.99
C PHE A 79 -0.80 10.81 -12.37
N GLY A 80 -1.96 11.15 -11.85
CA GLY A 80 -3.22 10.52 -12.19
C GLY A 80 -3.60 9.37 -11.27
N LEU A 81 -4.91 9.29 -11.05
CA LEU A 81 -5.53 8.26 -10.20
C LEU A 81 -5.26 6.84 -10.71
N GLU A 82 -5.17 6.65 -12.03
CA GLU A 82 -4.86 5.36 -12.65
C GLU A 82 -3.46 4.88 -12.24
N SER A 83 -2.46 5.78 -12.22
CA SER A 83 -1.11 5.46 -11.78
C SER A 83 -1.08 5.04 -10.30
N PHE A 84 -1.82 5.75 -9.45
CA PHE A 84 -1.95 5.38 -8.04
C PHE A 84 -2.56 4.00 -7.86
N ILE A 85 -3.68 3.73 -8.53
CA ILE A 85 -4.42 2.46 -8.42
C ILE A 85 -3.59 1.30 -8.97
N SER A 86 -2.90 1.48 -10.09
CA SER A 86 -2.03 0.44 -10.66
C SER A 86 -0.94 0.03 -9.69
N THR A 87 -0.20 0.99 -9.13
CA THR A 87 0.84 0.72 -8.13
C THR A 87 0.27 0.11 -6.85
N TYR A 88 -0.90 0.57 -6.41
CA TYR A 88 -1.59 0.03 -5.25
C TYR A 88 -1.98 -1.45 -5.43
N PHE A 89 -2.53 -1.80 -6.59
CA PHE A 89 -2.87 -3.19 -6.92
C PHE A 89 -1.65 -4.07 -7.12
N GLU A 90 -0.57 -3.56 -7.73
CA GLU A 90 0.69 -4.30 -7.80
C GLU A 90 1.21 -4.67 -6.43
N GLN A 91 1.19 -3.72 -5.49
CA GLN A 91 1.61 -3.96 -4.11
C GLN A 91 0.69 -4.99 -3.44
N LEU A 92 -0.63 -4.85 -3.63
CA LEU A 92 -1.63 -5.75 -3.07
C LEU A 92 -1.47 -7.19 -3.54
N LEU A 93 -1.29 -7.40 -4.84
CA LEU A 93 -1.10 -8.74 -5.42
C LEU A 93 0.26 -9.34 -5.01
N THR A 94 1.31 -8.52 -5.00
CA THR A 94 2.67 -8.97 -4.68
C THR A 94 2.82 -9.32 -3.21
N CYS A 95 2.31 -8.48 -2.31
CA CYS A 95 2.57 -8.59 -0.87
C CYS A 95 1.37 -9.11 -0.07
N GLY A 96 0.18 -9.16 -0.69
CA GLY A 96 -1.05 -9.49 0.01
C GLY A 96 -1.65 -8.31 0.79
N THR A 97 -0.91 -7.23 0.93
CA THR A 97 -1.30 -6.02 1.65
C THR A 97 -0.86 -4.80 0.85
N ALA A 98 -1.69 -3.79 0.78
CA ALA A 98 -1.35 -2.50 0.18
C ALA A 98 -1.76 -1.36 1.09
N VAL A 99 -0.96 -0.30 1.08
CA VAL A 99 -1.20 0.90 1.86
C VAL A 99 -1.05 2.13 0.98
N GLY A 100 -2.10 2.94 0.95
CA GLY A 100 -2.12 4.24 0.28
C GLY A 100 -2.45 5.36 1.27
N GLU A 101 -2.02 6.55 0.96
CA GLU A 101 -2.31 7.74 1.76
C GLU A 101 -2.88 8.85 0.88
N MET A 102 -3.95 9.49 1.33
CA MET A 102 -4.45 10.74 0.78
C MET A 102 -3.78 11.90 1.52
N VAL A 103 -3.00 12.68 0.80
CA VAL A 103 -2.35 13.87 1.34
C VAL A 103 -3.26 15.07 1.11
N THR A 104 -3.61 15.77 2.18
CA THR A 104 -4.45 16.97 2.09
C THR A 104 -3.64 18.25 2.28
N ASP A 105 -4.09 19.33 1.66
CA ASP A 105 -3.61 20.69 1.91
C ASP A 105 -4.18 21.28 3.21
N SER A 106 -3.87 22.56 3.48
CA SER A 106 -4.37 23.29 4.65
C SER A 106 -5.89 23.46 4.68
N ASP A 107 -6.52 23.44 3.50
CA ASP A 107 -7.97 23.66 3.33
C ASP A 107 -8.75 22.33 3.33
N GLY A 108 -8.03 21.21 3.44
CA GLY A 108 -8.61 19.87 3.48
C GLY A 108 -8.87 19.25 2.10
N HIS A 109 -8.43 19.89 1.01
CA HIS A 109 -8.53 19.30 -0.32
C HIS A 109 -7.40 18.26 -0.53
N ILE A 110 -7.67 17.27 -1.38
CA ILE A 110 -6.65 16.28 -1.76
C ILE A 110 -5.59 16.97 -2.63
N ALA A 111 -4.39 17.09 -2.09
CA ALA A 111 -3.22 17.65 -2.75
C ALA A 111 -2.40 16.59 -3.50
N ALA A 112 -2.37 15.35 -2.99
CA ALA A 112 -1.66 14.24 -3.60
C ALA A 112 -2.20 12.90 -3.12
N LEU A 113 -1.92 11.84 -3.86
CA LEU A 113 -2.07 10.45 -3.45
C LEU A 113 -0.67 9.84 -3.32
N PHE A 114 -0.49 8.94 -2.37
CA PHE A 114 0.81 8.36 -2.12
C PHE A 114 0.69 6.87 -1.84
N ASN A 115 1.43 6.03 -2.59
CA ASN A 115 1.56 4.61 -2.29
C ASN A 115 2.68 4.43 -1.25
N SER A 116 2.29 4.01 -0.06
CA SER A 116 3.21 3.88 1.07
C SER A 116 4.09 2.65 0.92
N PRO A 117 5.42 2.78 1.07
CA PRO A 117 6.28 1.62 1.19
C PRO A 117 5.89 0.80 2.43
N LEU A 118 5.68 -0.51 2.26
CA LEU A 118 5.25 -1.38 3.35
C LEU A 118 6.27 -1.45 4.49
N GLU A 119 7.53 -1.23 4.20
CA GLU A 119 8.62 -1.16 5.20
C GLU A 119 8.47 0.01 6.18
N ASN A 120 7.66 1.00 5.84
CA ASN A 120 7.39 2.16 6.69
C ASN A 120 6.13 1.99 7.54
N ILE A 121 5.43 0.86 7.41
CA ILE A 121 4.14 0.62 8.04
C ILE A 121 4.21 -0.61 8.95
N GLU A 122 3.60 -0.47 10.10
CA GLU A 122 3.34 -1.55 11.03
C GLU A 122 1.83 -1.61 11.31
N LEU A 123 1.30 -2.81 11.26
CA LEU A 123 -0.09 -3.06 11.62
C LEU A 123 -0.15 -3.78 12.96
N ARG A 124 -1.00 -3.30 13.84
CA ARG A 124 -1.29 -3.95 15.12
C ARG A 124 -2.79 -4.21 15.23
N ARG A 125 -3.13 -5.26 15.92
CA ARG A 125 -4.53 -5.46 16.28
C ARG A 125 -4.94 -4.40 17.29
N ALA A 126 -6.06 -3.75 17.05
CA ALA A 126 -6.61 -2.77 17.98
C ALA A 126 -7.02 -3.43 19.32
N ALA A 127 -7.11 -2.65 20.36
CA ALA A 127 -7.47 -3.11 21.70
C ALA A 127 -8.87 -3.76 21.78
N ASP A 128 -9.75 -3.44 20.84
CA ASP A 128 -11.09 -4.04 20.70
C ASP A 128 -11.04 -5.48 20.14
N GLY A 129 -9.85 -5.95 19.69
CA GLY A 129 -9.65 -7.27 19.10
C GLY A 129 -10.21 -7.44 17.68
N VAL A 130 -10.84 -6.43 17.11
CA VAL A 130 -11.47 -6.46 15.77
C VAL A 130 -10.80 -5.48 14.80
N GLY A 131 -10.51 -4.27 15.26
CA GLY A 131 -9.88 -3.23 14.46
C GLY A 131 -8.40 -3.47 14.20
N VAL A 132 -7.84 -2.65 13.32
CA VAL A 132 -6.41 -2.62 13.01
C VAL A 132 -5.88 -1.22 13.20
N ASP A 133 -4.90 -1.08 14.06
CA ASP A 133 -4.18 0.17 14.28
C ASP A 133 -2.99 0.24 13.32
N ILE A 134 -2.84 1.38 12.67
CA ILE A 134 -1.79 1.65 11.71
C ILE A 134 -0.72 2.53 12.37
N PHE A 135 0.52 2.05 12.33
CA PHE A 135 1.67 2.79 12.82
C PHE A 135 2.60 3.13 11.66
N SER A 136 3.18 4.31 11.71
CA SER A 136 4.28 4.71 10.84
C SER A 136 5.59 4.46 11.55
N ALA A 137 6.54 3.82 10.88
CA ALA A 137 7.89 3.66 11.38
C ALA A 137 8.56 5.04 11.49
N SER A 138 9.13 5.34 12.63
CA SER A 138 9.83 6.60 12.87
C SER A 138 11.32 6.46 12.55
N CYS A 139 11.90 7.51 11.98
CA CYS A 139 13.37 7.60 11.79
C CYS A 139 14.16 7.53 13.11
N VAL A 140 13.50 7.64 14.27
CA VAL A 140 14.11 7.74 15.61
C VAL A 140 13.78 6.54 16.51
N GLY A 141 13.30 5.43 15.94
CA GLY A 141 13.34 4.14 16.64
C GLY A 141 12.01 3.54 17.06
N MET A 142 11.00 4.28 17.50
CA MET A 142 9.71 3.66 17.86
C MET A 142 8.61 4.00 16.85
N PRO A 143 7.86 3.01 16.36
CA PRO A 143 6.69 3.27 15.54
C PRO A 143 5.70 4.16 16.27
N SER A 144 5.16 5.14 15.59
CA SER A 144 4.15 6.03 16.12
C SER A 144 2.80 5.81 15.42
N PRO A 145 1.69 5.89 16.16
CA PRO A 145 0.38 5.75 15.53
C PRO A 145 0.18 6.84 14.48
N VAL A 146 -0.44 6.46 13.39
CA VAL A 146 -0.81 7.39 12.32
C VAL A 146 -1.82 8.40 12.87
N ARG A 147 -1.57 9.70 12.66
CA ARG A 147 -2.39 10.77 13.24
C ARG A 147 -3.79 10.87 12.66
N ARG A 148 -3.92 10.57 11.37
CA ARG A 148 -5.15 10.65 10.59
C ARG A 148 -5.38 9.35 9.83
N PRO A 149 -5.80 8.28 10.53
CA PRO A 149 -6.00 6.97 9.91
C PRO A 149 -7.10 6.99 8.83
N GLU A 150 -8.05 7.94 8.91
CA GLU A 150 -9.10 8.13 7.91
C GLU A 150 -8.58 8.53 6.51
N LEU A 151 -7.34 9.01 6.43
CA LEU A 151 -6.67 9.33 5.16
C LEU A 151 -5.78 8.19 4.65
N VAL A 152 -5.73 7.08 5.36
CA VAL A 152 -4.93 5.91 4.96
C VAL A 152 -5.85 4.83 4.41
N LEU A 153 -5.57 4.41 3.19
CA LEU A 153 -6.20 3.27 2.55
C LEU A 153 -5.39 2.02 2.89
N LEU A 154 -6.03 1.05 3.53
CA LEU A 154 -5.45 -0.25 3.81
C LEU A 154 -6.31 -1.32 3.15
N SER A 155 -5.68 -2.14 2.33
CA SER A 155 -6.32 -3.32 1.74
C SER A 155 -5.49 -4.57 2.00
N VAL A 156 -6.18 -5.68 2.25
CA VAL A 156 -5.58 -6.99 2.48
C VAL A 156 -6.30 -8.05 1.65
N ILE A 157 -5.55 -9.00 1.07
CA ILE A 157 -6.10 -10.15 0.34
C ILE A 157 -5.94 -11.41 1.19
N ASN A 158 -7.01 -12.19 1.30
CA ASN A 158 -7.03 -13.51 1.94
C ASN A 158 -6.30 -13.53 3.31
N PRO A 159 -6.65 -12.63 4.24
CA PRO A 159 -6.03 -12.66 5.56
C PRO A 159 -6.34 -14.00 6.24
N GLN A 160 -5.33 -14.58 6.90
CA GLN A 160 -5.56 -15.77 7.71
C GLN A 160 -6.33 -15.39 8.99
N PRO A 161 -7.15 -16.29 9.54
CA PRO A 161 -7.83 -16.02 10.80
C PRO A 161 -6.82 -15.58 11.88
N GLY A 162 -7.03 -14.41 12.44
CA GLY A 162 -6.16 -13.85 13.45
C GLY A 162 -4.99 -13.02 12.94
N GLU A 163 -4.73 -12.97 11.64
CA GLU A 163 -3.70 -12.12 11.05
C GLU A 163 -4.26 -10.75 10.66
N VAL A 164 -3.44 -9.72 10.80
CA VAL A 164 -3.76 -8.35 10.36
C VAL A 164 -3.24 -8.05 8.96
N CYS A 165 -2.38 -8.92 8.44
CA CYS A 165 -1.78 -8.81 7.11
C CYS A 165 -2.44 -9.78 6.14
N GLY A 166 -2.45 -9.42 4.87
CA GLY A 166 -2.93 -10.30 3.81
C GLY A 166 -1.91 -11.35 3.41
N CYS A 167 -2.38 -12.31 2.62
CA CYS A 167 -1.56 -13.38 2.07
C CYS A 167 -1.20 -13.06 0.62
N SER A 168 0.10 -12.96 0.31
CA SER A 168 0.58 -12.77 -1.05
C SER A 168 0.10 -13.87 -2.00
N MET A 169 -0.23 -13.50 -3.24
CA MET A 169 -0.48 -14.48 -4.29
C MET A 169 0.75 -15.31 -4.64
N LEU A 170 1.95 -14.83 -4.27
CA LEU A 170 3.23 -15.47 -4.53
C LEU A 170 3.68 -16.42 -3.39
N LYS A 171 2.88 -16.56 -2.32
CA LYS A 171 3.27 -17.26 -1.09
C LYS A 171 3.81 -18.69 -1.31
N GLY A 172 3.24 -19.42 -2.28
CA GLY A 172 3.65 -20.80 -2.58
C GLY A 172 4.87 -20.92 -3.52
N LEU A 173 5.24 -19.86 -4.22
CA LEU A 173 6.25 -19.92 -5.28
C LEU A 173 7.67 -20.19 -4.80
N PRO A 174 8.15 -19.68 -3.65
CA PRO A 174 9.50 -19.98 -3.17
C PRO A 174 9.78 -21.48 -3.00
N PHE A 175 8.76 -22.26 -2.66
CA PHE A 175 8.89 -23.71 -2.50
C PHE A 175 8.95 -24.47 -3.83
N VAL A 176 8.39 -23.88 -4.89
CA VAL A 176 8.36 -24.48 -6.23
C VAL A 176 9.59 -24.09 -7.03
N SER A 177 10.11 -22.87 -6.81
CA SER A 177 11.28 -22.35 -7.53
C SER A 177 12.62 -22.86 -6.99
N GLY A 178 12.64 -23.54 -5.85
CA GLY A 178 13.87 -24.03 -5.22
C GLY A 178 14.78 -22.94 -4.65
N ILE A 179 14.23 -21.76 -4.41
CA ILE A 179 14.91 -20.60 -3.79
C ILE A 179 14.71 -20.61 -2.28
#